data_0913a3fcf560ac52aaca9e42e5ec9490
#
_entry.id   0913a3fcf560ac52aaca9e42e5ec9490
#
_cell.length_a   1.000
_cell.length_b   1.000
_cell.length_c   1.000
_cell.angle_alpha   90.00
_cell.angle_beta   90.00
_cell.angle_gamma   90.00
#
_symmetry.space_group_name_H-M   'P 1'
#
loop_
_entity.id
_entity.type
_entity.pdbx_description
1 polymer ?
#
loop_
_entity_poly.entity_id
_entity_poly.type
_entity_poly.pdbx_seq_one_letter_code
_entity_poly.pdbx_strand_id
1 'polypeptide(L)'
;MNEDLFGSIKQTITETAGAVGKKTEEFVETQKMRNKVRTLQREIRKKYADVGEIVYKRYVDGDSMDEELAGHCEVVMGLQKELAELHDQFATKKAQWENEKSSVDKLSSLREEIEAVNREIAQAQQKYDLNKAAELQYGKLPELQKQLEAEEEKVKNQDLSLVHESVTEDEIARIVSKWTGIPVAKLNESERSKTLHLDEILHKRVVGQDEGVEKVTEAIIRSKAGIKDPSKPIGSFLFLGPTGVGKTELAKALAECLFDDESNMVRIDMSEYMEKHSVARLIGAPPGYVGYEEGGQLTEAVRRKPYCVVLFDEVEKAHPDVFNVLLQVLDDGRITDSTGKTVDFKNTIIIMTSNIGSQYLLDGIDEKGNIKEDAQQLVMNDLRGHFRPEFLNRLDEIIMFKPLTKDNITHIVDLMIADTNKRLEDREIKVELTDEAKKYVVDHGYDPVYGARPLKRYLQKNVETLAAKVILGDQLRAGNTIVIDTSEDGQKLIAHIE
;
A
#
# COMPACT_ATOMS: atom_id res chain seq x y z
N MET A 1 28.03 -31.39 -17.67
CA MET A 1 27.29 -31.83 -16.45
C MET A 1 26.48 -30.69 -15.77
N ASN A 2 26.55 -29.44 -16.21
CA ASN A 2 25.74 -28.34 -15.68
C ASN A 2 24.56 -27.90 -16.56
N GLU A 3 24.56 -28.25 -17.85
CA GLU A 3 23.45 -27.90 -18.77
C GLU A 3 22.23 -28.81 -18.63
N ASP A 4 22.43 -30.08 -18.30
CA ASP A 4 21.31 -31.01 -18.09
C ASP A 4 20.56 -30.77 -16.78
N LEU A 5 21.23 -30.24 -15.77
CA LEU A 5 20.59 -29.89 -14.49
C LEU A 5 19.69 -28.66 -14.62
N PHE A 6 20.13 -27.64 -15.39
CA PHE A 6 19.33 -26.46 -15.67
C PHE A 6 18.13 -26.75 -16.59
N GLY A 7 18.31 -27.66 -17.56
CA GLY A 7 17.22 -28.14 -18.40
C GLY A 7 16.16 -28.89 -17.61
N SER A 8 16.57 -29.80 -16.73
CA SER A 8 15.68 -30.56 -15.86
C SER A 8 14.95 -29.67 -14.82
N ILE A 9 15.66 -28.70 -14.24
CA ILE A 9 15.05 -27.72 -13.31
C ILE A 9 14.05 -26.82 -14.05
N LYS A 10 14.37 -26.38 -15.26
CA LYS A 10 13.48 -25.54 -16.07
C LYS A 10 12.22 -26.30 -16.49
N GLN A 11 12.34 -27.60 -16.84
CA GLN A 11 11.22 -28.46 -17.18
C GLN A 11 10.36 -28.78 -15.96
N THR A 12 10.96 -29.06 -14.80
CA THR A 12 10.24 -29.31 -13.54
C THR A 12 9.57 -28.03 -13.02
N ILE A 13 10.20 -26.87 -13.21
CA ILE A 13 9.61 -25.55 -12.86
C ILE A 13 8.44 -25.23 -13.81
N THR A 14 8.55 -25.53 -15.11
CA THR A 14 7.48 -25.30 -16.08
C THR A 14 6.28 -26.23 -15.84
N GLU A 15 6.53 -27.50 -15.54
CA GLU A 15 5.48 -28.48 -15.21
C GLU A 15 4.83 -28.21 -13.85
N THR A 16 5.61 -27.82 -12.83
CA THR A 16 5.07 -27.41 -11.52
C THR A 16 4.43 -26.02 -11.55
N ALA A 17 4.96 -25.08 -12.32
CA ALA A 17 4.36 -23.75 -12.46
C ALA A 17 3.01 -23.80 -13.17
N GLY A 18 2.86 -24.62 -14.21
CA GLY A 18 1.57 -24.85 -14.88
C GLY A 18 0.51 -25.49 -13.98
N ALA A 19 0.94 -26.34 -13.02
CA ALA A 19 0.04 -26.94 -12.02
C ALA A 19 -0.20 -26.06 -10.79
N VAL A 20 0.75 -25.15 -10.46
CA VAL A 20 0.72 -24.30 -9.27
C VAL A 20 0.04 -22.96 -9.58
N GLY A 21 0.23 -22.39 -10.78
CA GLY A 21 -0.39 -21.11 -11.18
C GLY A 21 -1.93 -21.21 -11.23
N LYS A 22 -2.47 -22.30 -11.75
CA LYS A 22 -3.92 -22.56 -11.80
C LYS A 22 -4.56 -22.79 -10.42
N LYS A 23 -3.76 -23.00 -9.37
CA LYS A 23 -4.29 -23.29 -8.01
C LYS A 23 -4.14 -22.13 -7.02
N THR A 24 -3.43 -21.05 -7.33
CA THR A 24 -2.96 -20.16 -6.25
C THR A 24 -3.93 -19.07 -5.87
N GLU A 25 -4.58 -18.35 -6.77
CA GLU A 25 -5.56 -17.31 -6.36
C GLU A 25 -6.83 -17.94 -5.78
N GLU A 26 -7.32 -18.95 -6.44
CA GLU A 26 -8.50 -19.70 -5.98
C GLU A 26 -8.19 -20.53 -4.73
N PHE A 27 -7.00 -21.14 -4.65
CA PHE A 27 -6.55 -21.83 -3.44
C PHE A 27 -6.37 -20.87 -2.27
N VAL A 28 -5.87 -19.65 -2.49
CA VAL A 28 -5.73 -18.62 -1.44
C VAL A 28 -7.10 -18.09 -1.02
N GLU A 29 -8.03 -17.83 -1.95
CA GLU A 29 -9.40 -17.41 -1.63
C GLU A 29 -10.18 -18.54 -0.95
N THR A 30 -10.07 -19.75 -1.46
CA THR A 30 -10.63 -20.97 -0.84
C THR A 30 -10.01 -21.23 0.53
N GLN A 31 -8.71 -21.04 0.70
CA GLN A 31 -8.06 -21.16 2.01
C GLN A 31 -8.48 -20.04 2.97
N LYS A 32 -8.64 -18.79 2.49
CA LYS A 32 -9.21 -17.70 3.30
C LYS A 32 -10.62 -18.02 3.75
N MET A 33 -11.49 -18.50 2.86
CA MET A 33 -12.84 -18.92 3.21
C MET A 33 -12.82 -20.12 4.19
N ARG A 34 -12.01 -21.15 3.94
CA ARG A 34 -11.84 -22.28 4.87
C ARG A 34 -11.31 -21.83 6.23
N ASN A 35 -10.35 -20.89 6.25
CA ASN A 35 -9.83 -20.38 7.51
C ASN A 35 -10.90 -19.53 8.22
N LYS A 36 -11.67 -18.71 7.50
CA LYS A 36 -12.78 -17.96 8.07
C LYS A 36 -13.86 -18.89 8.62
N VAL A 37 -14.25 -19.93 7.87
CA VAL A 37 -15.17 -20.98 8.34
C VAL A 37 -14.64 -21.67 9.62
N ARG A 38 -13.37 -22.05 9.65
CA ARG A 38 -12.76 -22.65 10.85
C ARG A 38 -12.74 -21.70 12.04
N THR A 39 -12.47 -20.43 11.80
CA THR A 39 -12.49 -19.39 12.85
C THR A 39 -13.88 -19.22 13.40
N LEU A 40 -14.89 -19.05 12.55
CA LEU A 40 -16.30 -18.95 12.95
C LEU A 40 -16.77 -20.21 13.70
N GLN A 41 -16.40 -21.41 13.25
CA GLN A 41 -16.71 -22.65 13.96
C GLN A 41 -16.08 -22.71 15.36
N ARG A 42 -14.83 -22.19 15.51
CA ARG A 42 -14.20 -22.11 16.84
C ARG A 42 -14.89 -21.08 17.72
N GLU A 43 -15.27 -19.94 17.18
CA GLU A 43 -16.01 -18.91 17.91
C GLU A 43 -17.40 -19.40 18.33
N ILE A 44 -18.11 -20.08 17.43
CA ILE A 44 -19.40 -20.73 17.76
C ILE A 44 -19.23 -21.74 18.91
N ARG A 45 -18.22 -22.61 18.84
CA ARG A 45 -17.94 -23.58 19.92
C ARG A 45 -17.60 -22.87 21.23
N LYS A 46 -16.81 -21.79 21.17
CA LYS A 46 -16.49 -20.99 22.35
C LYS A 46 -17.76 -20.37 22.95
N LYS A 47 -18.65 -19.83 22.11
CA LYS A 47 -19.92 -19.25 22.58
C LYS A 47 -20.86 -20.30 23.12
N TYR A 48 -20.92 -21.51 22.54
CA TYR A 48 -21.66 -22.62 23.14
C TYR A 48 -21.10 -23.03 24.52
N ALA A 49 -19.78 -23.00 24.69
CA ALA A 49 -19.15 -23.26 25.97
C ALA A 49 -19.49 -22.16 27.00
N ASP A 50 -19.39 -20.86 26.58
CA ASP A 50 -19.76 -19.71 27.42
C ASP A 50 -21.25 -19.81 27.86
N VAL A 51 -22.14 -20.09 26.90
CA VAL A 51 -23.59 -20.30 27.19
C VAL A 51 -23.78 -21.47 28.14
N GLY A 52 -23.09 -22.58 27.91
CA GLY A 52 -23.16 -23.79 28.78
C GLY A 52 -22.68 -23.49 30.21
N GLU A 53 -21.62 -22.72 30.36
CA GLU A 53 -21.08 -22.30 31.67
C GLU A 53 -22.08 -21.40 32.42
N ILE A 54 -22.68 -20.43 31.72
CA ILE A 54 -23.70 -19.53 32.30
C ILE A 54 -24.94 -20.31 32.69
N VAL A 55 -25.43 -21.21 31.83
CA VAL A 55 -26.60 -22.05 32.16
C VAL A 55 -26.29 -22.95 33.34
N TYR A 56 -25.13 -23.56 33.41
CA TYR A 56 -24.72 -24.40 34.52
C TYR A 56 -24.61 -23.65 35.83
N LYS A 57 -23.98 -22.46 35.84
CA LYS A 57 -23.92 -21.57 37.02
C LYS A 57 -25.31 -21.25 37.55
N ARG A 58 -26.21 -20.83 36.66
CA ARG A 58 -27.60 -20.47 37.06
C ARG A 58 -28.41 -21.66 37.51
N TYR A 59 -28.19 -22.84 36.90
CA TYR A 59 -28.79 -24.09 37.40
C TYR A 59 -28.36 -24.38 38.84
N VAL A 60 -27.09 -24.15 39.15
CA VAL A 60 -26.55 -24.31 40.50
C VAL A 60 -27.06 -23.23 41.47
N ASP A 61 -27.17 -21.98 40.98
CA ASP A 61 -27.58 -20.82 41.80
C ASP A 61 -29.10 -20.65 41.91
N GLY A 62 -29.91 -21.42 41.12
CA GLY A 62 -31.38 -21.41 41.18
C GLY A 62 -32.07 -20.19 40.59
N ASP A 63 -31.37 -19.39 39.75
CA ASP A 63 -31.87 -18.16 39.13
C ASP A 63 -32.58 -18.35 37.79
N SER A 64 -33.50 -17.41 37.45
CA SER A 64 -34.20 -17.38 36.17
C SER A 64 -33.33 -16.80 35.07
N MET A 65 -33.54 -17.25 33.81
CA MET A 65 -32.71 -16.87 32.64
C MET A 65 -32.86 -15.39 32.26
N ASP A 66 -31.72 -14.70 32.08
CA ASP A 66 -31.59 -13.27 31.90
C ASP A 66 -30.95 -12.85 30.55
N GLU A 67 -30.90 -11.51 30.36
CA GLU A 67 -30.41 -10.71 29.23
C GLU A 67 -29.03 -11.15 28.70
N GLU A 68 -28.11 -11.60 29.58
CA GLU A 68 -26.74 -12.02 29.23
C GLU A 68 -26.70 -13.29 28.41
N LEU A 69 -27.62 -14.24 28.70
CA LEU A 69 -27.78 -15.46 27.89
C LEU A 69 -28.38 -15.14 26.51
N ALA A 70 -29.35 -14.23 26.47
CA ALA A 70 -29.94 -13.75 25.23
C ALA A 70 -28.87 -13.12 24.30
N GLY A 71 -28.00 -12.28 24.85
CA GLY A 71 -26.90 -11.66 24.10
C GLY A 71 -25.93 -12.70 23.49
N HIS A 72 -25.57 -13.75 24.23
CA HIS A 72 -24.74 -14.83 23.66
C HIS A 72 -25.47 -15.64 22.57
N CYS A 73 -26.77 -15.84 22.72
CA CYS A 73 -27.58 -16.53 21.70
C CYS A 73 -27.68 -15.69 20.41
N GLU A 74 -27.85 -14.38 20.51
CA GLU A 74 -27.84 -13.48 19.34
C GLU A 74 -26.51 -13.52 18.58
N VAL A 75 -25.38 -13.49 19.29
CA VAL A 75 -24.05 -13.61 18.68
C VAL A 75 -23.90 -14.96 17.96
N VAL A 76 -24.36 -16.06 18.57
CA VAL A 76 -24.33 -17.39 17.92
C VAL A 76 -25.19 -17.41 16.65
N MET A 77 -26.38 -16.81 16.67
CA MET A 77 -27.24 -16.69 15.49
C MET A 77 -26.58 -15.86 14.37
N GLY A 78 -25.94 -14.74 14.73
CA GLY A 78 -25.17 -13.92 13.79
C GLY A 78 -24.05 -14.71 13.12
N LEU A 79 -23.23 -15.41 13.90
CA LEU A 79 -22.15 -16.25 13.38
C LEU A 79 -22.65 -17.41 12.52
N GLN A 80 -23.80 -18.01 12.86
CA GLN A 80 -24.42 -19.08 12.04
C GLN A 80 -24.91 -18.54 10.69
N LYS A 81 -25.51 -17.35 10.67
CA LYS A 81 -25.93 -16.69 9.44
C LYS A 81 -24.74 -16.37 8.53
N GLU A 82 -23.68 -15.77 9.07
CA GLU A 82 -22.45 -15.52 8.32
C GLU A 82 -21.81 -16.81 7.78
N LEU A 83 -21.82 -17.86 8.56
CA LEU A 83 -21.33 -19.17 8.14
C LEU A 83 -22.16 -19.73 6.97
N ALA A 84 -23.49 -19.64 7.03
CA ALA A 84 -24.37 -20.08 5.95
C ALA A 84 -24.11 -19.29 4.66
N GLU A 85 -24.02 -17.98 4.74
CA GLU A 85 -23.73 -17.11 3.58
C GLU A 85 -22.37 -17.45 2.94
N LEU A 86 -21.33 -17.71 3.76
CA LEU A 86 -20.02 -18.14 3.27
C LEU A 86 -20.06 -19.53 2.62
N HIS A 87 -20.88 -20.45 3.12
CA HIS A 87 -21.08 -21.76 2.51
C HIS A 87 -21.75 -21.64 1.13
N ASP A 88 -22.75 -20.78 0.99
CA ASP A 88 -23.43 -20.54 -0.28
C ASP A 88 -22.50 -19.90 -1.30
N GLN A 89 -21.73 -18.89 -0.91
CA GLN A 89 -20.70 -18.27 -1.76
C GLN A 89 -19.64 -19.28 -2.20
N PHE A 90 -19.20 -20.14 -1.31
CA PHE A 90 -18.25 -21.20 -1.62
C PHE A 90 -18.83 -22.22 -2.60
N ALA A 91 -20.07 -22.66 -2.37
CA ALA A 91 -20.75 -23.62 -3.25
C ALA A 91 -20.93 -23.06 -4.68
N THR A 92 -21.32 -21.78 -4.79
CA THR A 92 -21.48 -21.09 -6.07
C THR A 92 -20.16 -20.98 -6.83
N LYS A 93 -19.10 -20.50 -6.17
CA LYS A 93 -17.77 -20.41 -6.77
C LYS A 93 -17.17 -21.75 -7.13
N LYS A 94 -17.44 -22.78 -6.33
CA LYS A 94 -16.99 -24.14 -6.62
C LYS A 94 -17.69 -24.73 -7.85
N ALA A 95 -19.01 -24.54 -7.99
CA ALA A 95 -19.75 -24.97 -9.16
C ALA A 95 -19.28 -24.26 -10.44
N GLN A 96 -19.04 -22.97 -10.35
CA GLN A 96 -18.47 -22.17 -11.46
C GLN A 96 -17.11 -22.72 -11.88
N TRP A 97 -16.21 -22.95 -10.93
CA TRP A 97 -14.88 -23.50 -11.19
C TRP A 97 -14.94 -24.90 -11.82
N GLU A 98 -15.82 -25.81 -11.32
CA GLU A 98 -15.98 -27.14 -11.88
C GLU A 98 -16.45 -27.09 -13.35
N ASN A 99 -17.33 -26.15 -13.68
CA ASN A 99 -17.79 -25.92 -15.05
C ASN A 99 -16.67 -25.39 -15.96
N GLU A 100 -15.97 -24.34 -15.53
CA GLU A 100 -14.84 -23.76 -16.27
C GLU A 100 -13.72 -24.78 -16.48
N LYS A 101 -13.36 -25.53 -15.44
CA LYS A 101 -12.38 -26.62 -15.52
C LYS A 101 -12.76 -27.70 -16.52
N SER A 102 -14.02 -28.15 -16.50
CA SER A 102 -14.50 -29.17 -17.44
C SER A 102 -14.37 -28.73 -18.91
N SER A 103 -14.61 -27.43 -19.19
CA SER A 103 -14.47 -26.89 -20.55
C SER A 103 -12.98 -26.86 -20.98
N VAL A 104 -12.07 -26.45 -20.08
CA VAL A 104 -10.62 -26.42 -20.38
C VAL A 104 -10.05 -27.83 -20.52
N ASP A 105 -10.48 -28.80 -19.69
CA ASP A 105 -10.04 -30.20 -19.76
C ASP A 105 -10.47 -30.83 -21.11
N LYS A 106 -11.65 -30.50 -21.62
CA LYS A 106 -12.09 -30.96 -22.95
C LYS A 106 -11.26 -30.39 -24.10
N LEU A 107 -10.92 -29.09 -24.03
CA LEU A 107 -10.05 -28.47 -25.03
C LEU A 107 -8.64 -29.13 -25.04
N SER A 108 -8.09 -29.41 -23.86
CA SER A 108 -6.80 -30.09 -23.73
C SER A 108 -6.85 -31.51 -24.32
N SER A 109 -7.90 -32.27 -24.03
CA SER A 109 -8.05 -33.64 -24.57
C SER A 109 -8.21 -33.65 -26.09
N LEU A 110 -8.99 -32.71 -26.66
CA LEU A 110 -9.13 -32.59 -28.12
C LEU A 110 -7.81 -32.22 -28.80
N ARG A 111 -7.00 -31.35 -28.21
CA ARG A 111 -5.66 -31.00 -28.74
C ARG A 111 -4.71 -32.22 -28.66
N GLU A 112 -4.72 -32.98 -27.59
CA GLU A 112 -3.93 -34.21 -27.48
C GLU A 112 -4.35 -35.29 -28.50
N GLU A 113 -5.67 -35.43 -28.75
CA GLU A 113 -6.17 -36.35 -29.78
C GLU A 113 -5.77 -35.92 -31.19
N ILE A 114 -5.82 -34.61 -31.51
CA ILE A 114 -5.34 -34.08 -32.79
C ILE A 114 -3.83 -34.35 -32.98
N GLU A 115 -3.02 -34.13 -31.94
CA GLU A 115 -1.60 -34.49 -31.99
C GLU A 115 -1.33 -35.98 -32.18
N ALA A 116 -2.12 -36.84 -31.53
CA ALA A 116 -2.03 -38.29 -31.68
C ALA A 116 -2.37 -38.71 -33.12
N VAL A 117 -3.44 -38.15 -33.67
CA VAL A 117 -3.84 -38.42 -35.09
C VAL A 117 -2.77 -37.94 -36.07
N ASN A 118 -2.19 -36.75 -35.83
CA ASN A 118 -1.08 -36.25 -36.67
C ASN A 118 0.15 -37.17 -36.61
N ARG A 119 0.48 -37.71 -35.45
CA ARG A 119 1.55 -38.70 -35.27
C ARG A 119 1.22 -40.00 -35.99
N GLU A 120 -0.01 -40.46 -35.93
CA GLU A 120 -0.44 -41.67 -36.69
C GLU A 120 -0.41 -41.45 -38.20
N ILE A 121 -0.79 -40.28 -38.72
CA ILE A 121 -0.69 -39.93 -40.15
C ILE A 121 0.78 -39.99 -40.60
N ALA A 122 1.69 -39.37 -39.82
CA ALA A 122 3.11 -39.40 -40.14
C ALA A 122 3.70 -40.83 -40.14
N GLN A 123 3.28 -41.68 -39.21
CA GLN A 123 3.68 -43.08 -39.18
C GLN A 123 3.12 -43.91 -40.34
N ALA A 124 1.85 -43.68 -40.73
CA ALA A 124 1.22 -44.33 -41.86
C ALA A 124 1.91 -43.92 -43.17
N GLN A 125 2.28 -42.66 -43.35
CA GLN A 125 3.06 -42.16 -44.49
C GLN A 125 4.45 -42.78 -44.57
N GLN A 126 5.14 -42.91 -43.42
CA GLN A 126 6.45 -43.58 -43.37
C GLN A 126 6.38 -45.07 -43.73
N LYS A 127 5.26 -45.72 -43.44
CA LYS A 127 5.02 -47.14 -43.74
C LYS A 127 4.41 -47.34 -45.14
N TYR A 128 4.22 -46.28 -45.95
CA TYR A 128 3.57 -46.28 -47.26
C TYR A 128 2.09 -46.79 -47.23
N ASP A 129 1.44 -46.73 -46.09
CA ASP A 129 0.00 -47.05 -45.95
C ASP A 129 -0.84 -45.80 -46.24
N LEU A 130 -0.92 -45.50 -47.54
CA LEU A 130 -1.57 -44.29 -48.06
C LEU A 130 -3.10 -44.30 -47.78
N ASN A 131 -3.73 -45.48 -47.73
CA ASN A 131 -5.15 -45.59 -47.47
C ASN A 131 -5.46 -45.15 -46.04
N LYS A 132 -4.72 -45.64 -45.05
CA LYS A 132 -4.88 -45.25 -43.65
C LYS A 132 -4.51 -43.79 -43.41
N ALA A 133 -3.46 -43.30 -44.07
CA ALA A 133 -3.10 -41.89 -43.97
C ALA A 133 -4.22 -40.97 -44.55
N ALA A 134 -4.86 -41.33 -45.66
CA ALA A 134 -5.94 -40.58 -46.25
C ALA A 134 -7.21 -40.61 -45.37
N GLU A 135 -7.57 -41.75 -44.79
CA GLU A 135 -8.72 -41.88 -43.87
C GLU A 135 -8.56 -40.98 -42.64
N LEU A 136 -7.36 -40.98 -42.04
CA LEU A 136 -7.08 -40.13 -40.88
C LEU A 136 -7.03 -38.64 -41.24
N GLN A 137 -6.41 -38.30 -42.37
CA GLN A 137 -6.17 -36.92 -42.82
C GLN A 137 -7.45 -36.22 -43.32
N TYR A 138 -8.29 -36.96 -44.04
CA TYR A 138 -9.51 -36.37 -44.66
C TYR A 138 -10.81 -36.74 -43.93
N GLY A 139 -10.79 -37.73 -43.00
CA GLY A 139 -11.91 -38.15 -42.21
C GLY A 139 -11.80 -37.64 -40.77
N LYS A 140 -10.91 -38.22 -40.00
CA LYS A 140 -10.86 -38.02 -38.55
C LYS A 140 -10.30 -36.67 -38.13
N LEU A 141 -9.24 -36.20 -38.78
CA LEU A 141 -8.60 -34.92 -38.40
C LEU A 141 -9.52 -33.70 -38.58
N PRO A 142 -10.27 -33.52 -39.70
CA PRO A 142 -11.17 -32.38 -39.83
C PRO A 142 -12.34 -32.42 -38.88
N GLU A 143 -12.81 -33.61 -38.48
CA GLU A 143 -13.86 -33.76 -37.48
C GLU A 143 -13.43 -33.30 -36.10
N LEU A 144 -12.22 -33.70 -35.66
CA LEU A 144 -11.62 -33.22 -34.41
C LEU A 144 -11.33 -31.71 -34.42
N GLN A 145 -10.86 -31.19 -35.54
CA GLN A 145 -10.64 -29.74 -35.71
C GLN A 145 -11.93 -28.95 -35.58
N LYS A 146 -13.04 -29.44 -36.20
CA LYS A 146 -14.35 -28.81 -36.06
C LYS A 146 -14.91 -28.88 -34.64
N GLN A 147 -14.66 -29.98 -33.93
CA GLN A 147 -15.04 -30.11 -32.53
C GLN A 147 -14.22 -29.14 -31.64
N LEU A 148 -12.92 -28.98 -31.91
CA LEU A 148 -12.05 -28.03 -31.23
C LEU A 148 -12.52 -26.59 -31.43
N GLU A 149 -12.78 -26.17 -32.67
CA GLU A 149 -13.31 -24.84 -32.99
C GLU A 149 -14.64 -24.55 -32.27
N ALA A 150 -15.56 -25.52 -32.27
CA ALA A 150 -16.84 -25.35 -31.60
C ALA A 150 -16.71 -25.21 -30.06
N GLU A 151 -15.74 -25.89 -29.46
CA GLU A 151 -15.49 -25.78 -28.02
C GLU A 151 -14.68 -24.51 -27.68
N GLU A 152 -13.76 -24.07 -28.56
CA GLU A 152 -13.06 -22.78 -28.44
C GLU A 152 -14.03 -21.58 -28.54
N GLU A 153 -15.04 -21.65 -29.43
CA GLU A 153 -16.08 -20.62 -29.50
C GLU A 153 -16.94 -20.57 -28.22
N LYS A 154 -17.28 -21.70 -27.64
CA LYS A 154 -18.02 -21.76 -26.38
C LYS A 154 -17.21 -21.14 -25.25
N VAL A 155 -15.91 -21.45 -25.16
CA VAL A 155 -15.00 -20.93 -24.15
C VAL A 155 -14.77 -19.43 -24.32
N LYS A 156 -14.65 -18.93 -25.56
CA LYS A 156 -14.58 -17.48 -25.83
C LYS A 156 -15.81 -16.69 -25.42
N ASN A 157 -16.98 -17.31 -25.52
CA ASN A 157 -18.25 -16.70 -25.15
C ASN A 157 -18.58 -16.85 -23.66
N GLN A 158 -17.84 -17.69 -22.92
CA GLN A 158 -17.92 -17.82 -21.47
C GLN A 158 -16.81 -16.94 -20.87
N ASP A 159 -17.22 -15.99 -20.02
CA ASP A 159 -16.30 -15.16 -19.25
C ASP A 159 -15.59 -16.06 -18.22
N LEU A 160 -14.45 -16.66 -18.63
CA LEU A 160 -13.63 -17.50 -17.76
C LEU A 160 -12.92 -16.61 -16.73
N SER A 161 -13.54 -16.45 -15.56
CA SER A 161 -12.99 -15.62 -14.49
C SER A 161 -12.09 -16.38 -13.50
N LEU A 162 -12.18 -17.71 -13.46
CA LEU A 162 -11.52 -18.55 -12.46
C LEU A 162 -10.47 -19.50 -13.05
N VAL A 163 -10.51 -19.83 -14.34
CA VAL A 163 -9.57 -20.74 -14.99
C VAL A 163 -8.97 -20.12 -16.25
N HIS A 164 -7.68 -19.80 -16.22
CA HIS A 164 -6.93 -19.30 -17.38
C HIS A 164 -6.08 -20.40 -18.00
N GLU A 165 -6.00 -20.47 -19.33
CA GLU A 165 -5.19 -21.45 -20.06
C GLU A 165 -3.68 -21.17 -19.98
N SER A 166 -3.30 -19.90 -19.78
CA SER A 166 -1.89 -19.49 -19.70
C SER A 166 -1.64 -18.65 -18.47
N VAL A 167 -0.50 -18.88 -17.84
CA VAL A 167 -0.01 -18.01 -16.78
C VAL A 167 0.65 -16.81 -17.41
N THR A 168 0.10 -15.63 -17.19
CA THR A 168 0.66 -14.37 -17.68
C THR A 168 1.75 -13.84 -16.75
N GLU A 169 2.64 -13.01 -17.28
CA GLU A 169 3.66 -12.35 -16.46
C GLU A 169 3.01 -11.45 -15.39
N ASP A 170 1.84 -10.86 -15.68
CA ASP A 170 1.07 -10.02 -14.74
C ASP A 170 0.53 -10.84 -13.56
N GLU A 171 0.07 -12.07 -13.79
CA GLU A 171 -0.39 -12.96 -12.71
C GLU A 171 0.76 -13.37 -11.80
N ILE A 172 1.92 -13.70 -12.37
CA ILE A 172 3.13 -13.99 -11.60
C ILE A 172 3.55 -12.75 -10.79
N ALA A 173 3.53 -11.57 -11.43
CA ALA A 173 3.89 -10.32 -10.79
C ALA A 173 2.96 -9.99 -9.59
N ARG A 174 1.65 -10.18 -9.73
CA ARG A 174 0.67 -10.02 -8.64
C ARG A 174 0.92 -10.98 -7.47
N ILE A 175 1.21 -12.25 -7.77
CA ILE A 175 1.49 -13.26 -6.74
C ILE A 175 2.78 -12.91 -5.99
N VAL A 176 3.85 -12.59 -6.72
CA VAL A 176 5.15 -12.19 -6.13
C VAL A 176 5.00 -10.94 -5.29
N SER A 177 4.29 -9.92 -5.79
CA SER A 177 3.98 -8.69 -5.06
C SER A 177 3.25 -8.98 -3.73
N LYS A 178 2.26 -9.88 -3.77
CA LYS A 178 1.49 -10.25 -2.58
C LYS A 178 2.30 -11.02 -1.53
N TRP A 179 3.29 -11.80 -1.94
CA TRP A 179 4.14 -12.56 -1.02
C TRP A 179 5.29 -11.75 -0.46
N THR A 180 5.87 -10.88 -1.27
CA THR A 180 7.08 -10.12 -0.94
C THR A 180 6.79 -8.71 -0.45
N GLY A 181 5.58 -8.18 -0.71
CA GLY A 181 5.24 -6.78 -0.52
C GLY A 181 5.98 -5.85 -1.50
N ILE A 182 6.64 -6.42 -2.51
CA ILE A 182 7.34 -5.67 -3.55
C ILE A 182 6.38 -5.49 -4.71
N PRO A 183 6.01 -4.27 -5.12
CA PRO A 183 5.23 -4.05 -6.33
C PRO A 183 6.05 -4.47 -7.54
N VAL A 184 5.77 -5.64 -8.10
CA VAL A 184 6.37 -6.11 -9.35
C VAL A 184 5.51 -5.54 -10.48
N ALA A 185 5.56 -4.24 -10.65
CA ALA A 185 4.80 -3.58 -11.66
C ALA A 185 5.58 -3.53 -12.98
N LYS A 186 5.09 -4.23 -13.97
CA LYS A 186 5.24 -3.74 -15.34
C LYS A 186 4.46 -2.45 -15.43
N LEU A 187 5.10 -1.38 -15.92
CA LEU A 187 4.44 -0.14 -16.29
C LEU A 187 3.40 -0.44 -17.40
N ASN A 188 2.17 -0.75 -16.98
CA ASN A 188 1.04 -0.81 -17.89
C ASN A 188 0.52 0.62 -18.15
N GLU A 189 -0.38 0.76 -19.09
CA GLU A 189 -0.90 2.08 -19.48
C GLU A 189 -1.49 2.87 -18.30
N SER A 190 -2.12 2.19 -17.33
CA SER A 190 -2.70 2.81 -16.13
C SER A 190 -1.64 3.39 -15.18
N GLU A 191 -0.45 2.77 -15.07
CA GLU A 191 0.66 3.30 -14.25
C GLU A 191 1.34 4.49 -14.89
N ARG A 192 1.47 4.48 -16.23
CA ARG A 192 1.96 5.65 -16.97
C ARG A 192 1.03 6.84 -16.78
N SER A 193 -0.28 6.61 -16.86
CA SER A 193 -1.28 7.66 -16.61
C SER A 193 -1.20 8.17 -15.17
N LYS A 194 -1.12 7.30 -14.17
CA LYS A 194 -0.94 7.69 -12.76
C LYS A 194 0.34 8.52 -12.55
N THR A 195 1.44 8.16 -13.21
CA THR A 195 2.70 8.90 -13.10
C THR A 195 2.61 10.28 -13.75
N LEU A 196 1.90 10.41 -14.87
CA LEU A 196 1.70 11.69 -15.56
C LEU A 196 0.78 12.65 -14.79
N HIS A 197 -0.18 12.13 -13.99
CA HIS A 197 -1.10 12.90 -13.15
C HIS A 197 -0.74 12.79 -11.66
N LEU A 198 0.53 12.54 -11.34
CA LEU A 198 1.00 12.37 -9.97
C LEU A 198 0.79 13.63 -9.13
N ASP A 199 0.97 14.80 -9.72
CA ASP A 199 0.71 16.10 -9.09
C ASP A 199 -0.73 16.24 -8.62
N GLU A 200 -1.72 15.93 -9.47
CA GLU A 200 -3.14 15.98 -9.12
C GLU A 200 -3.48 15.03 -7.95
N ILE A 201 -2.84 13.86 -7.93
CA ILE A 201 -3.05 12.88 -6.86
C ILE A 201 -2.43 13.38 -5.55
N LEU A 202 -1.23 13.93 -5.61
CA LEU A 202 -0.54 14.48 -4.43
C LEU A 202 -1.27 15.69 -3.85
N HIS A 203 -1.83 16.56 -4.68
CA HIS A 203 -2.62 17.71 -4.24
C HIS A 203 -3.91 17.35 -3.50
N LYS A 204 -4.42 16.14 -3.66
CA LYS A 204 -5.57 15.65 -2.85
C LYS A 204 -5.22 15.49 -1.37
N ARG A 205 -3.95 15.31 -1.03
CA ARG A 205 -3.46 15.15 0.36
C ARG A 205 -2.61 16.31 0.84
N VAL A 206 -1.85 16.94 -0.05
CA VAL A 206 -0.89 18.01 0.27
C VAL A 206 -1.42 19.34 -0.20
N VAL A 207 -1.72 20.22 0.73
CA VAL A 207 -2.34 21.52 0.47
C VAL A 207 -1.30 22.63 0.50
N GLY A 208 -1.34 23.54 -0.49
CA GLY A 208 -0.58 24.80 -0.50
C GLY A 208 0.92 24.68 -0.77
N GLN A 209 1.40 23.54 -1.31
CA GLN A 209 2.81 23.29 -1.61
C GLN A 209 3.03 22.99 -3.11
N ASP A 210 2.40 23.77 -3.99
CA ASP A 210 2.34 23.51 -5.44
C ASP A 210 3.73 23.32 -6.07
N GLU A 211 4.65 24.27 -5.82
CA GLU A 211 6.01 24.22 -6.32
C GLU A 211 6.78 22.97 -5.84
N GLY A 212 6.54 22.57 -4.58
CA GLY A 212 7.18 21.38 -4.00
C GLY A 212 6.66 20.09 -4.63
N VAL A 213 5.36 20.00 -4.86
CA VAL A 213 4.72 18.88 -5.52
C VAL A 213 5.16 18.76 -6.97
N GLU A 214 5.19 19.87 -7.71
CA GLU A 214 5.63 19.94 -9.10
C GLU A 214 7.09 19.44 -9.26
N LYS A 215 8.04 19.98 -8.49
CA LYS A 215 9.46 19.58 -8.54
C LYS A 215 9.67 18.09 -8.24
N VAL A 216 8.95 17.57 -7.24
CA VAL A 216 9.00 16.14 -6.91
C VAL A 216 8.45 15.31 -8.06
N THR A 217 7.30 15.68 -8.60
CA THR A 217 6.65 14.98 -9.72
C THR A 217 7.55 14.94 -10.94
N GLU A 218 8.14 16.07 -11.34
CA GLU A 218 9.08 16.13 -12.47
C GLU A 218 10.29 15.22 -12.29
N ALA A 219 10.90 15.19 -11.10
CA ALA A 219 12.04 14.34 -10.81
C ALA A 219 11.66 12.84 -10.92
N ILE A 220 10.47 12.47 -10.44
CA ILE A 220 9.95 11.10 -10.54
C ILE A 220 9.64 10.73 -11.99
N ILE A 221 9.02 11.63 -12.76
CA ILE A 221 8.77 11.43 -14.20
C ILE A 221 10.08 11.20 -14.94
N ARG A 222 11.12 12.02 -14.70
CA ARG A 222 12.45 11.83 -15.30
C ARG A 222 13.05 10.46 -14.99
N SER A 223 12.88 9.98 -13.76
CA SER A 223 13.38 8.67 -13.35
C SER A 223 12.58 7.53 -14.00
N LYS A 224 11.25 7.59 -13.96
CA LYS A 224 10.36 6.58 -14.55
C LYS A 224 10.45 6.52 -16.08
N ALA A 225 10.78 7.62 -16.73
CA ALA A 225 11.05 7.68 -18.17
C ALA A 225 12.40 7.04 -18.57
N GLY A 226 13.24 6.63 -17.59
CA GLY A 226 14.55 6.04 -17.85
C GLY A 226 15.63 7.05 -18.32
N ILE A 227 15.39 8.34 -18.15
CA ILE A 227 16.36 9.41 -18.53
C ILE A 227 17.41 9.60 -17.42
N LYS A 228 17.02 9.34 -16.16
CA LYS A 228 17.92 9.41 -15.01
C LYS A 228 18.91 8.25 -14.99
N ASP A 229 20.07 8.45 -14.40
CA ASP A 229 21.10 7.42 -14.18
C ASP A 229 20.50 6.25 -13.35
N PRO A 230 20.47 5.02 -13.92
CA PRO A 230 19.86 3.87 -13.26
C PRO A 230 20.65 3.36 -12.05
N SER A 231 21.86 3.87 -11.82
CA SER A 231 22.65 3.53 -10.63
C SER A 231 22.22 4.28 -9.37
N LYS A 232 21.42 5.34 -9.50
CA LYS A 232 20.99 6.22 -8.41
C LYS A 232 19.58 5.89 -7.92
N PRO A 233 19.17 6.34 -6.72
CA PRO A 233 17.79 6.26 -6.24
C PRO A 233 16.80 6.92 -7.21
N ILE A 234 15.51 6.53 -7.17
CA ILE A 234 14.44 7.12 -7.99
C ILE A 234 14.40 8.64 -7.84
N GLY A 235 14.50 9.13 -6.60
CA GLY A 235 14.55 10.53 -6.27
C GLY A 235 15.30 10.80 -4.97
N SER A 236 15.94 11.96 -4.86
CA SER A 236 16.64 12.40 -3.66
C SER A 236 16.31 13.87 -3.39
N PHE A 237 15.61 14.13 -2.29
CA PHE A 237 15.00 15.42 -1.99
C PHE A 237 15.40 15.93 -0.61
N LEU A 238 15.63 17.24 -0.50
CA LEU A 238 15.75 17.92 0.77
C LEU A 238 14.58 18.89 0.94
N PHE A 239 13.73 18.62 1.93
CA PHE A 239 12.55 19.42 2.26
C PHE A 239 12.89 20.40 3.39
N LEU A 240 12.90 21.69 3.08
CA LEU A 240 13.18 22.79 4.00
C LEU A 240 11.88 23.49 4.40
N GLY A 241 11.78 23.93 5.63
CA GLY A 241 10.67 24.76 6.05
C GLY A 241 10.24 24.54 7.51
N PRO A 242 9.32 25.36 8.01
CA PRO A 242 8.87 25.28 9.39
C PRO A 242 8.16 23.97 9.70
N THR A 243 7.95 23.72 10.97
CA THR A 243 7.25 22.50 11.42
C THR A 243 5.76 22.55 11.02
N GLY A 244 5.18 21.42 10.65
CA GLY A 244 3.74 21.31 10.40
C GLY A 244 3.23 21.88 9.07
N VAL A 245 4.12 22.09 8.08
CA VAL A 245 3.74 22.59 6.74
C VAL A 245 3.50 21.49 5.69
N GLY A 246 3.60 20.21 6.07
CA GLY A 246 3.28 19.08 5.19
C GLY A 246 4.47 18.28 4.67
N LYS A 247 5.72 18.54 5.11
CA LYS A 247 6.93 17.80 4.67
C LYS A 247 6.78 16.27 4.78
N THR A 248 6.39 15.79 5.95
CA THR A 248 6.18 14.36 6.22
C THR A 248 4.93 13.84 5.50
N GLU A 249 3.91 14.66 5.31
CA GLU A 249 2.69 14.27 4.61
C GLU A 249 2.94 14.04 3.12
N LEU A 250 3.77 14.88 2.49
CA LEU A 250 4.19 14.64 1.10
C LEU A 250 4.98 13.33 0.97
N ALA A 251 5.85 13.00 1.94
CA ALA A 251 6.58 11.73 1.94
C ALA A 251 5.64 10.52 2.03
N LYS A 252 4.59 10.60 2.86
CA LYS A 252 3.55 9.57 3.00
C LYS A 252 2.70 9.44 1.73
N ALA A 253 2.28 10.58 1.16
CA ALA A 253 1.52 10.59 -0.08
C ALA A 253 2.32 9.96 -1.24
N LEU A 254 3.63 10.20 -1.31
CA LEU A 254 4.51 9.56 -2.28
C LEU A 254 4.62 8.05 -2.08
N ALA A 255 4.73 7.59 -0.82
CA ALA A 255 4.76 6.15 -0.52
C ALA A 255 3.46 5.46 -0.95
N GLU A 256 2.31 6.06 -0.68
CA GLU A 256 1.01 5.54 -1.10
C GLU A 256 0.86 5.53 -2.63
N CYS A 257 1.21 6.63 -3.31
CA CYS A 257 1.03 6.74 -4.76
C CYS A 257 1.95 5.83 -5.57
N LEU A 258 3.22 5.68 -5.15
CA LEU A 258 4.23 4.99 -5.93
C LEU A 258 4.47 3.55 -5.48
N PHE A 259 4.13 3.23 -4.24
CA PHE A 259 4.35 1.92 -3.62
C PHE A 259 3.08 1.35 -3.00
N ASP A 260 1.90 1.88 -3.38
CA ASP A 260 0.54 1.42 -3.08
C ASP A 260 0.18 1.35 -1.58
N ASP A 261 1.10 1.70 -0.67
CA ASP A 261 0.83 1.69 0.77
C ASP A 261 1.70 2.73 1.49
N GLU A 262 1.08 3.53 2.34
CA GLU A 262 1.74 4.50 3.23
C GLU A 262 2.76 3.83 4.18
N SER A 263 2.56 2.56 4.51
CA SER A 263 3.49 1.76 5.32
C SER A 263 4.81 1.43 4.62
N ASN A 264 4.90 1.62 3.29
CA ASN A 264 6.13 1.50 2.52
C ASN A 264 7.02 2.74 2.65
N MET A 265 7.01 3.32 3.84
CA MET A 265 7.90 4.40 4.26
C MET A 265 8.76 3.94 5.45
N VAL A 266 10.07 4.07 5.30
CA VAL A 266 11.07 3.88 6.37
C VAL A 266 11.40 5.26 6.93
N ARG A 267 11.00 5.53 8.16
CA ARG A 267 11.30 6.80 8.84
C ARG A 267 12.43 6.63 9.84
N ILE A 268 13.44 7.48 9.74
CA ILE A 268 14.60 7.52 10.63
C ILE A 268 14.72 8.96 11.17
N ASP A 269 14.60 9.09 12.48
CA ASP A 269 14.76 10.39 13.16
C ASP A 269 16.25 10.63 13.43
N MET A 270 16.80 11.66 12.81
CA MET A 270 18.22 11.99 12.91
C MET A 270 18.63 12.55 14.27
N SER A 271 17.68 12.94 15.11
CA SER A 271 17.96 13.30 16.50
C SER A 271 18.52 12.13 17.34
N GLU A 272 18.27 10.87 16.92
CA GLU A 272 18.86 9.68 17.53
C GLU A 272 20.31 9.40 17.08
N TYR A 273 20.80 10.13 16.07
CA TYR A 273 22.11 9.92 15.41
C TYR A 273 23.05 11.14 15.54
N MET A 274 22.96 11.83 16.66
CA MET A 274 23.81 13.01 16.96
C MET A 274 25.23 12.63 17.32
N GLU A 275 25.48 11.41 17.77
CA GLU A 275 26.78 10.95 18.23
C GLU A 275 27.47 10.05 17.21
N LYS A 276 28.81 10.11 17.17
CA LYS A 276 29.61 9.34 16.19
C LYS A 276 29.32 7.84 16.20
N HIS A 277 29.15 7.25 17.37
CA HIS A 277 28.90 5.81 17.50
C HIS A 277 27.47 5.40 17.08
N SER A 278 26.54 6.32 17.05
CA SER A 278 25.19 6.02 16.56
C SER A 278 25.13 5.77 15.05
N VAL A 279 26.11 6.22 14.27
CA VAL A 279 26.23 5.89 12.83
C VAL A 279 26.33 4.38 12.61
N ALA A 280 26.98 3.65 13.50
CA ALA A 280 27.05 2.19 13.45
C ALA A 280 25.65 1.53 13.57
N ARG A 281 24.68 2.19 14.20
CA ARG A 281 23.29 1.69 14.25
C ARG A 281 22.59 1.76 12.89
N LEU A 282 23.00 2.68 11.99
CA LEU A 282 22.41 2.79 10.65
C LEU A 282 22.85 1.64 9.73
N ILE A 283 24.14 1.30 9.74
CA ILE A 283 24.75 0.36 8.80
C ILE A 283 25.21 -0.96 9.45
N GLY A 284 25.06 -1.07 10.76
CA GLY A 284 25.48 -2.22 11.57
C GLY A 284 26.76 -1.98 12.36
N ALA A 285 26.91 -2.70 13.48
CA ALA A 285 28.09 -2.64 14.33
C ALA A 285 29.27 -3.36 13.68
N PRO A 286 30.51 -2.87 13.87
CA PRO A 286 31.71 -3.58 13.38
C PRO A 286 31.87 -4.96 14.01
N PRO A 287 32.64 -5.88 13.38
CA PRO A 287 32.90 -7.19 13.93
C PRO A 287 33.48 -7.11 15.36
N GLY A 288 32.92 -7.91 16.27
CA GLY A 288 33.34 -7.96 17.66
C GLY A 288 32.58 -7.02 18.61
N TYR A 289 31.69 -6.19 18.12
CA TYR A 289 30.79 -5.35 18.93
C TYR A 289 29.42 -5.99 19.10
N VAL A 290 28.75 -5.67 20.21
CA VAL A 290 27.37 -6.11 20.50
C VAL A 290 26.43 -5.59 19.38
N GLY A 291 25.57 -6.45 18.83
CA GLY A 291 24.65 -6.12 17.76
C GLY A 291 25.20 -6.33 16.33
N TYR A 292 26.41 -6.90 16.17
CA TYR A 292 26.99 -7.18 14.84
C TYR A 292 26.08 -8.07 13.95
N GLU A 293 25.42 -9.09 14.53
CA GLU A 293 24.55 -10.02 13.79
C GLU A 293 23.18 -9.41 13.45
N GLU A 294 22.77 -8.35 14.12
CA GLU A 294 21.45 -7.72 13.92
C GLU A 294 21.37 -6.87 12.64
N GLY A 295 22.55 -6.48 12.07
CA GLY A 295 22.63 -5.57 10.94
C GLY A 295 22.29 -4.12 11.31
N GLY A 296 22.28 -3.20 10.34
CA GLY A 296 21.95 -1.79 10.56
C GLY A 296 20.45 -1.52 10.40
N GLN A 297 19.93 -0.57 11.16
CA GLN A 297 18.51 -0.19 11.10
C GLN A 297 18.08 0.24 9.68
N LEU A 298 18.89 1.08 9.02
CA LEU A 298 18.64 1.52 7.66
C LEU A 298 18.77 0.37 6.66
N THR A 299 19.88 -0.37 6.73
CA THR A 299 20.19 -1.43 5.78
C THR A 299 19.21 -2.59 5.87
N GLU A 300 18.81 -3.01 7.08
CA GLU A 300 17.79 -4.06 7.27
C GLU A 300 16.40 -3.61 6.85
N ALA A 301 16.02 -2.36 7.14
CA ALA A 301 14.72 -1.83 6.74
C ALA A 301 14.56 -1.79 5.22
N VAL A 302 15.57 -1.29 4.49
CA VAL A 302 15.54 -1.22 3.02
C VAL A 302 15.70 -2.61 2.40
N ARG A 303 16.49 -3.50 2.98
CA ARG A 303 16.59 -4.89 2.52
C ARG A 303 15.26 -5.63 2.59
N ARG A 304 14.44 -5.34 3.62
CA ARG A 304 13.09 -5.93 3.77
C ARG A 304 12.05 -5.25 2.88
N LYS A 305 12.22 -3.96 2.61
CA LYS A 305 11.33 -3.15 1.77
C LYS A 305 12.15 -2.40 0.71
N PRO A 306 12.60 -3.06 -0.36
CA PRO A 306 13.48 -2.43 -1.36
C PRO A 306 12.78 -1.38 -2.21
N TYR A 307 11.45 -1.37 -2.23
CA TYR A 307 10.61 -0.34 -2.86
C TYR A 307 9.94 0.47 -1.76
N CYS A 308 10.55 1.57 -1.36
CA CYS A 308 10.05 2.39 -0.27
C CYS A 308 10.51 3.85 -0.37
N VAL A 309 9.83 4.70 0.37
CA VAL A 309 10.32 6.05 0.68
C VAL A 309 11.15 5.96 1.96
N VAL A 310 12.40 6.40 1.91
CA VAL A 310 13.27 6.53 3.09
C VAL A 310 13.27 7.98 3.52
N LEU A 311 12.65 8.26 4.66
CA LEU A 311 12.53 9.59 5.24
C LEU A 311 13.54 9.76 6.38
N PHE A 312 14.51 10.63 6.19
CA PHE A 312 15.43 11.10 7.24
C PHE A 312 14.89 12.41 7.81
N ASP A 313 14.38 12.36 9.02
CA ASP A 313 13.76 13.52 9.68
C ASP A 313 14.79 14.30 10.51
N GLU A 314 14.75 15.64 10.42
CA GLU A 314 15.63 16.58 11.15
C GLU A 314 17.12 16.33 10.88
N VAL A 315 17.50 16.25 9.58
CA VAL A 315 18.89 15.89 9.17
C VAL A 315 19.96 16.85 9.69
N GLU A 316 19.62 18.10 10.03
CA GLU A 316 20.52 19.07 10.64
C GLU A 316 21.07 18.63 11.99
N LYS A 317 20.40 17.70 12.68
CA LYS A 317 20.82 17.16 13.98
C LYS A 317 21.80 16.00 13.88
N ALA A 318 21.94 15.41 12.69
CA ALA A 318 22.78 14.24 12.48
C ALA A 318 24.27 14.53 12.66
N HIS A 319 25.02 13.55 13.19
CA HIS A 319 26.47 13.62 13.19
C HIS A 319 27.02 13.71 11.75
N PRO A 320 28.11 14.48 11.50
CA PRO A 320 28.68 14.62 10.16
C PRO A 320 29.01 13.31 9.43
N ASP A 321 29.36 12.25 10.15
CA ASP A 321 29.66 10.94 9.57
C ASP A 321 28.42 10.26 8.94
N VAL A 322 27.18 10.63 9.33
CA VAL A 322 25.95 10.16 8.69
C VAL A 322 25.90 10.61 7.23
N PHE A 323 26.34 11.83 6.94
CA PHE A 323 26.35 12.35 5.57
C PHE A 323 27.31 11.58 4.66
N ASN A 324 28.40 11.02 5.20
CA ASN A 324 29.28 10.15 4.41
C ASN A 324 28.58 8.86 3.97
N VAL A 325 27.72 8.30 4.82
CA VAL A 325 26.86 7.15 4.47
C VAL A 325 25.82 7.54 3.43
N LEU A 326 25.17 8.70 3.61
CA LEU A 326 24.18 9.20 2.66
C LEU A 326 24.80 9.52 1.30
N LEU A 327 26.00 10.06 1.25
CA LEU A 327 26.72 10.30 -0.02
C LEU A 327 26.89 9.01 -0.82
N GLN A 328 27.23 7.90 -0.17
CA GLN A 328 27.33 6.60 -0.84
C GLN A 328 26.00 6.15 -1.43
N VAL A 329 24.89 6.36 -0.72
CA VAL A 329 23.54 6.07 -1.25
C VAL A 329 23.22 6.92 -2.47
N LEU A 330 23.51 8.24 -2.39
CA LEU A 330 23.18 9.21 -3.44
C LEU A 330 24.02 9.04 -4.70
N ASP A 331 25.28 8.59 -4.57
CA ASP A 331 26.19 8.39 -5.71
C ASP A 331 26.04 6.99 -6.33
N ASP A 332 26.10 5.92 -5.50
CA ASP A 332 26.20 4.54 -5.96
C ASP A 332 24.84 3.80 -5.88
N GLY A 333 23.82 4.39 -5.26
CA GLY A 333 22.51 3.74 -5.04
C GLY A 333 22.59 2.47 -4.21
N ARG A 334 23.65 2.29 -3.41
CA ARG A 334 23.86 1.10 -2.58
C ARG A 334 24.73 1.40 -1.36
N ILE A 335 24.58 0.59 -0.32
CA ILE A 335 25.47 0.59 0.85
C ILE A 335 25.88 -0.84 1.14
N THR A 336 27.13 -1.03 1.56
CA THR A 336 27.59 -2.29 2.16
C THR A 336 27.48 -2.18 3.67
N ASP A 337 26.74 -3.09 4.29
CA ASP A 337 26.57 -3.16 5.73
C ASP A 337 27.85 -3.67 6.43
N SER A 338 27.88 -3.63 7.75
CA SER A 338 29.00 -4.13 8.54
C SER A 338 29.25 -5.64 8.41
N THR A 339 28.25 -6.41 7.94
CA THR A 339 28.37 -7.85 7.69
C THR A 339 28.90 -8.18 6.30
N GLY A 340 29.18 -7.16 5.45
CA GLY A 340 29.65 -7.31 4.08
C GLY A 340 28.53 -7.50 3.05
N LYS A 341 27.25 -7.39 3.44
CA LYS A 341 26.12 -7.48 2.51
C LYS A 341 25.85 -6.13 1.87
N THR A 342 25.69 -6.12 0.57
CA THR A 342 25.30 -4.91 -0.18
C THR A 342 23.79 -4.79 -0.22
N VAL A 343 23.29 -3.63 0.17
CA VAL A 343 21.87 -3.26 0.13
C VAL A 343 21.65 -2.25 -0.98
N ASP A 344 20.67 -2.51 -1.83
CA ASP A 344 20.33 -1.71 -3.01
C ASP A 344 19.26 -0.66 -2.66
N PHE A 345 19.53 0.61 -3.01
CA PHE A 345 18.65 1.77 -2.82
C PHE A 345 18.10 2.33 -4.14
N LYS A 346 18.40 1.70 -5.29
CA LYS A 346 18.00 2.23 -6.61
C LYS A 346 16.50 2.36 -6.79
N ASN A 347 15.74 1.52 -6.11
CA ASN A 347 14.28 1.53 -6.17
C ASN A 347 13.65 2.32 -5.00
N THR A 348 14.44 3.12 -4.29
CA THR A 348 13.95 3.95 -3.18
C THR A 348 13.86 5.42 -3.57
N ILE A 349 13.04 6.16 -2.83
CA ILE A 349 13.02 7.62 -2.84
C ILE A 349 13.60 8.09 -1.51
N ILE A 350 14.63 8.89 -1.58
CA ILE A 350 15.30 9.46 -0.40
C ILE A 350 14.73 10.85 -0.13
N ILE A 351 14.14 11.03 1.02
CA ILE A 351 13.63 12.33 1.47
C ILE A 351 14.31 12.69 2.78
N MET A 352 14.84 13.88 2.84
CA MET A 352 15.43 14.47 4.04
C MET A 352 14.62 15.68 4.43
N THR A 353 14.28 15.85 5.70
CA THR A 353 13.61 17.05 6.19
C THR A 353 14.54 17.86 7.07
N SER A 354 14.44 19.18 6.99
CA SER A 354 15.18 20.09 7.84
C SER A 354 14.37 21.34 8.16
N ASN A 355 14.63 21.90 9.33
CA ASN A 355 14.06 23.17 9.78
C ASN A 355 15.04 24.35 9.62
N ILE A 356 16.21 24.14 8.99
CA ILE A 356 17.18 25.20 8.69
C ILE A 356 16.51 26.27 7.84
N GLY A 357 16.78 27.51 8.17
CA GLY A 357 16.24 28.68 7.45
C GLY A 357 14.74 28.92 7.64
N SER A 358 14.05 28.16 8.52
CA SER A 358 12.60 28.30 8.73
C SER A 358 12.17 29.72 9.12
N GLN A 359 13.00 30.44 9.89
CA GLN A 359 12.71 31.82 10.28
C GLN A 359 12.66 32.75 9.06
N TYR A 360 13.61 32.60 8.11
CA TYR A 360 13.62 33.40 6.89
C TYR A 360 12.41 33.11 6.00
N LEU A 361 11.90 31.87 6.02
CA LEU A 361 10.69 31.50 5.27
C LEU A 361 9.43 32.05 5.91
N LEU A 362 9.37 32.13 7.25
CA LEU A 362 8.23 32.73 7.96
C LEU A 362 8.15 34.26 7.73
N ASP A 363 9.30 34.95 7.76
CA ASP A 363 9.36 36.39 7.66
C ASP A 363 9.39 36.87 6.19
N GLY A 364 9.74 35.99 5.24
CA GLY A 364 10.02 36.33 3.84
C GLY A 364 8.90 36.01 2.86
N ILE A 365 7.63 36.04 3.28
CA ILE A 365 6.47 35.79 2.42
C ILE A 365 5.95 37.10 1.83
N ASP A 366 5.55 37.10 0.55
CA ASP A 366 4.83 38.18 -0.09
C ASP A 366 3.32 38.17 0.22
N GLU A 367 2.59 39.21 -0.20
CA GLU A 367 1.14 39.29 -0.02
C GLU A 367 0.35 38.16 -0.72
N LYS A 368 0.97 37.46 -1.67
CA LYS A 368 0.40 36.38 -2.44
C LYS A 368 0.74 34.97 -1.83
N GLY A 369 1.49 34.95 -0.73
CA GLY A 369 1.92 33.70 -0.09
C GLY A 369 3.15 33.05 -0.76
N ASN A 370 3.88 33.73 -1.63
CA ASN A 370 5.09 33.18 -2.23
C ASN A 370 6.34 33.62 -1.46
N ILE A 371 7.37 32.76 -1.48
CA ILE A 371 8.66 33.04 -0.84
C ILE A 371 9.40 34.07 -1.69
N LYS A 372 9.83 35.21 -1.09
CA LYS A 372 10.63 36.24 -1.74
C LYS A 372 12.00 35.69 -2.09
N GLU A 373 12.59 36.15 -3.20
CA GLU A 373 13.93 35.75 -3.66
C GLU A 373 15.03 36.00 -2.61
N ASP A 374 14.95 37.12 -1.89
CA ASP A 374 15.90 37.44 -0.82
C ASP A 374 15.84 36.38 0.31
N ALA A 375 14.64 35.96 0.69
CA ALA A 375 14.46 34.93 1.70
C ALA A 375 14.99 33.57 1.21
N GLN A 376 14.77 33.19 -0.05
CA GLN A 376 15.34 31.97 -0.63
C GLN A 376 16.86 32.00 -0.60
N GLN A 377 17.48 33.13 -0.93
CA GLN A 377 18.95 33.29 -0.87
C GLN A 377 19.49 33.17 0.56
N LEU A 378 18.80 33.74 1.55
CA LEU A 378 19.19 33.62 2.96
C LEU A 378 19.11 32.14 3.43
N VAL A 379 18.05 31.45 3.08
CA VAL A 379 17.90 30.00 3.39
C VAL A 379 19.01 29.19 2.73
N MET A 380 19.32 29.46 1.44
CA MET A 380 20.40 28.75 0.74
C MET A 380 21.78 29.05 1.33
N ASN A 381 22.02 30.26 1.82
CA ASN A 381 23.29 30.61 2.50
C ASN A 381 23.41 29.87 3.85
N ASP A 382 22.35 29.83 4.63
CA ASP A 382 22.30 29.11 5.91
C ASP A 382 22.52 27.60 5.67
N LEU A 383 21.88 27.03 4.64
CA LEU A 383 22.04 25.63 4.24
C LEU A 383 23.50 25.29 3.88
N ARG A 384 24.19 26.16 3.13
CA ARG A 384 25.62 26.01 2.78
C ARG A 384 26.53 26.11 3.97
N GLY A 385 26.10 26.78 5.04
CA GLY A 385 26.82 26.82 6.32
C GLY A 385 26.75 25.50 7.11
N HIS A 386 25.68 24.72 6.94
CA HIS A 386 25.43 23.49 7.66
C HIS A 386 25.85 22.22 6.90
N PHE A 387 25.65 22.21 5.57
CA PHE A 387 25.92 21.05 4.73
C PHE A 387 27.07 21.32 3.76
N ARG A 388 27.89 20.30 3.53
CA ARG A 388 28.98 20.39 2.56
C ARG A 388 28.43 20.56 1.15
N PRO A 389 29.05 21.39 0.30
CA PRO A 389 28.61 21.60 -1.07
C PRO A 389 28.52 20.31 -1.89
N GLU A 390 29.40 19.35 -1.64
CA GLU A 390 29.40 18.06 -2.30
C GLU A 390 28.11 17.26 -2.01
N PHE A 391 27.55 17.38 -0.80
CA PHE A 391 26.31 16.74 -0.42
C PHE A 391 25.10 17.39 -1.13
N LEU A 392 25.01 18.72 -1.09
CA LEU A 392 23.91 19.46 -1.71
C LEU A 392 23.86 19.23 -3.23
N ASN A 393 25.03 19.10 -3.89
CA ASN A 393 25.11 18.85 -5.33
C ASN A 393 24.72 17.43 -5.75
N ARG A 394 24.51 16.51 -4.81
CA ARG A 394 24.05 15.14 -5.09
C ARG A 394 22.54 14.98 -5.03
N LEU A 395 21.87 15.98 -4.48
CA LEU A 395 20.41 15.99 -4.37
C LEU A 395 19.80 16.34 -5.75
N ASP A 396 18.70 15.68 -6.07
CA ASP A 396 17.94 16.01 -7.28
C ASP A 396 17.29 17.39 -7.14
N GLU A 397 16.63 17.64 -5.98
CA GLU A 397 15.95 18.90 -5.73
C GLU A 397 16.01 19.31 -4.24
N ILE A 398 16.14 20.61 -4.01
CA ILE A 398 15.97 21.24 -2.70
C ILE A 398 14.65 22.00 -2.73
N ILE A 399 13.72 21.62 -1.88
CA ILE A 399 12.34 22.12 -1.89
C ILE A 399 12.06 22.91 -0.64
N MET A 400 11.66 24.18 -0.83
CA MET A 400 11.29 25.07 0.25
C MET A 400 9.79 25.05 0.45
N PHE A 401 9.34 24.56 1.59
CA PHE A 401 7.92 24.52 1.97
C PHE A 401 7.48 25.88 2.48
N LYS A 402 6.39 26.35 1.91
CA LYS A 402 5.77 27.64 2.30
C LYS A 402 5.03 27.47 3.62
N PRO A 403 5.02 28.47 4.51
CA PRO A 403 4.06 28.53 5.61
C PRO A 403 2.63 28.44 5.10
N LEU A 404 1.77 27.79 5.86
CA LEU A 404 0.37 27.58 5.48
C LEU A 404 -0.46 28.85 5.72
N THR A 405 -1.31 29.21 4.77
CA THR A 405 -2.30 30.26 4.93
C THR A 405 -3.54 29.76 5.68
N LYS A 406 -4.40 30.67 6.16
CA LYS A 406 -5.67 30.29 6.80
C LYS A 406 -6.57 29.48 5.88
N ASP A 407 -6.57 29.80 4.57
CA ASP A 407 -7.34 29.04 3.57
C ASP A 407 -6.80 27.61 3.43
N ASN A 408 -5.47 27.45 3.38
CA ASN A 408 -4.84 26.12 3.38
C ASN A 408 -5.24 25.30 4.63
N ILE A 409 -5.27 25.94 5.80
CA ILE A 409 -5.66 25.29 7.06
C ILE A 409 -7.12 24.84 7.00
N THR A 410 -8.02 25.63 6.43
CA THR A 410 -9.42 25.25 6.26
C THR A 410 -9.56 23.98 5.43
N HIS A 411 -8.84 23.88 4.31
CA HIS A 411 -8.81 22.66 3.50
C HIS A 411 -8.20 21.46 4.25
N ILE A 412 -7.19 21.70 5.09
CA ILE A 412 -6.61 20.63 5.92
C ILE A 412 -7.62 20.12 6.94
N VAL A 413 -8.45 21.02 7.52
CA VAL A 413 -9.56 20.60 8.40
C VAL A 413 -10.51 19.68 7.65
N ASP A 414 -10.91 20.02 6.43
CA ASP A 414 -11.79 19.18 5.61
C ASP A 414 -11.19 17.80 5.35
N LEU A 415 -9.90 17.72 5.03
CA LEU A 415 -9.20 16.45 4.84
C LEU A 415 -9.16 15.61 6.13
N MET A 416 -8.92 16.24 7.29
CA MET A 416 -8.90 15.54 8.57
C MET A 416 -10.30 15.02 8.97
N ILE A 417 -11.35 15.76 8.65
CA ILE A 417 -12.74 15.31 8.86
C ILE A 417 -13.08 14.16 7.91
N ALA A 418 -12.65 14.24 6.64
CA ALA A 418 -12.82 13.15 5.69
C ALA A 418 -12.12 11.85 6.15
N ASP A 419 -10.92 11.97 6.77
CA ASP A 419 -10.23 10.81 7.36
C ASP A 419 -10.98 10.25 8.59
N THR A 420 -11.59 11.11 9.40
CA THR A 420 -12.45 10.69 10.50
C THR A 420 -13.69 9.96 9.97
N ASN A 421 -14.31 10.46 8.92
CA ASN A 421 -15.48 9.83 8.29
C ASN A 421 -15.15 8.45 7.69
N LYS A 422 -13.97 8.25 7.09
CA LYS A 422 -13.51 6.92 6.66
C LYS A 422 -13.48 5.91 7.80
N ARG A 423 -13.09 6.34 9.02
CA ARG A 423 -13.07 5.48 10.22
C ARG A 423 -14.47 5.16 10.75
N LEU A 424 -15.46 5.99 10.42
CA LEU A 424 -16.85 5.83 10.83
C LEU A 424 -17.72 5.15 9.74
N GLU A 425 -17.16 4.86 8.57
CA GLU A 425 -17.88 4.28 7.43
C GLU A 425 -18.58 2.97 7.78
N ASP A 426 -17.91 2.09 8.54
CA ASP A 426 -18.49 0.82 9.01
C ASP A 426 -19.73 0.99 9.90
N ARG A 427 -19.91 2.18 10.46
CA ARG A 427 -21.07 2.51 11.32
C ARG A 427 -22.15 3.30 10.59
N GLU A 428 -21.92 3.62 9.31
CA GLU A 428 -22.80 4.46 8.48
C GLU A 428 -23.09 5.84 9.11
N ILE A 429 -22.11 6.41 9.85
CA ILE A 429 -22.21 7.71 10.51
C ILE A 429 -21.26 8.68 9.84
N LYS A 430 -21.68 9.93 9.66
CA LYS A 430 -20.84 11.01 9.15
C LYS A 430 -20.72 12.13 10.18
N VAL A 431 -19.58 12.82 10.15
CA VAL A 431 -19.34 14.04 10.92
C VAL A 431 -19.13 15.18 9.96
N GLU A 432 -19.85 16.26 10.12
CA GLU A 432 -19.73 17.47 9.31
C GLU A 432 -19.52 18.69 10.21
N LEU A 433 -18.73 19.66 9.76
CA LEU A 433 -18.55 20.94 10.43
C LEU A 433 -19.22 22.03 9.60
N THR A 434 -19.96 22.91 10.27
CA THR A 434 -20.43 24.14 9.64
C THR A 434 -19.26 25.08 9.30
N ASP A 435 -19.45 26.00 8.36
CA ASP A 435 -18.41 26.97 8.00
C ASP A 435 -17.97 27.85 9.18
N GLU A 436 -18.87 28.10 10.13
CA GLU A 436 -18.61 28.83 11.37
C GLU A 436 -17.76 27.99 12.33
N ALA A 437 -18.09 26.72 12.48
CA ALA A 437 -17.28 25.78 13.25
C ALA A 437 -15.87 25.59 12.64
N LYS A 438 -15.74 25.52 11.31
CA LYS A 438 -14.44 25.46 10.64
C LYS A 438 -13.59 26.69 10.95
N LYS A 439 -14.16 27.88 10.82
CA LYS A 439 -13.46 29.14 11.17
C LYS A 439 -13.02 29.14 12.63
N TYR A 440 -13.90 28.71 13.54
CA TYR A 440 -13.59 28.60 14.96
C TYR A 440 -12.42 27.63 15.21
N VAL A 441 -12.41 26.48 14.55
CA VAL A 441 -11.34 25.48 14.64
C VAL A 441 -10.02 26.05 14.10
N VAL A 442 -10.04 26.77 12.97
CA VAL A 442 -8.85 27.40 12.38
C VAL A 442 -8.29 28.46 13.33
N ASP A 443 -9.12 29.35 13.87
CA ASP A 443 -8.65 30.45 14.74
C ASP A 443 -8.08 29.98 16.07
N HIS A 444 -8.54 28.81 16.59
CA HIS A 444 -8.10 28.29 17.89
C HIS A 444 -7.11 27.12 17.77
N GLY A 445 -7.05 26.46 16.63
CA GLY A 445 -6.20 25.28 16.40
C GLY A 445 -4.96 25.51 15.59
N TYR A 446 -4.85 26.68 14.92
CA TYR A 446 -3.69 27.01 14.09
C TYR A 446 -2.71 27.93 14.82
N ASP A 447 -1.42 27.64 14.64
CA ASP A 447 -0.32 28.49 15.10
C ASP A 447 0.66 28.68 13.94
N PRO A 448 1.00 29.92 13.54
CA PRO A 448 1.90 30.19 12.41
C PRO A 448 3.29 29.54 12.55
N VAL A 449 3.80 29.36 13.77
CA VAL A 449 5.11 28.78 14.04
C VAL A 449 5.09 27.26 13.98
N TYR A 450 4.00 26.65 14.49
CA TYR A 450 3.87 25.19 14.57
C TYR A 450 3.00 24.59 13.44
N GLY A 451 2.47 25.43 12.55
CA GLY A 451 1.68 25.02 11.39
C GLY A 451 0.41 24.25 11.74
N ALA A 452 0.12 23.21 10.99
CA ALA A 452 -1.05 22.35 11.20
C ALA A 452 -0.88 21.30 12.33
N ARG A 453 0.27 21.23 12.99
CA ARG A 453 0.52 20.20 14.05
C ARG A 453 -0.38 20.35 15.27
N PRO A 454 -0.63 21.56 15.82
CA PRO A 454 -1.59 21.77 16.90
C PRO A 454 -3.04 21.48 16.49
N LEU A 455 -3.39 21.72 15.23
CA LEU A 455 -4.73 21.52 14.68
C LEU A 455 -5.25 20.09 14.88
N LYS A 456 -4.41 19.10 14.63
CA LYS A 456 -4.77 17.68 14.82
C LYS A 456 -5.19 17.39 16.27
N ARG A 457 -4.43 17.91 17.24
CA ARG A 457 -4.74 17.75 18.65
C ARG A 457 -6.01 18.51 19.04
N TYR A 458 -6.21 19.68 18.44
CA TYR A 458 -7.39 20.49 18.67
C TYR A 458 -8.65 19.78 18.16
N LEU A 459 -8.62 19.24 16.94
CA LEU A 459 -9.72 18.45 16.38
C LEU A 459 -10.02 17.21 17.23
N GLN A 460 -9.01 16.45 17.63
CA GLN A 460 -9.21 15.29 18.49
C GLN A 460 -9.90 15.65 19.82
N LYS A 461 -9.44 16.72 20.44
CA LYS A 461 -9.97 17.13 21.76
C LYS A 461 -11.36 17.73 21.67
N ASN A 462 -11.64 18.57 20.67
CA ASN A 462 -12.84 19.39 20.64
C ASN A 462 -13.90 18.89 19.64
N VAL A 463 -13.51 18.20 18.56
CA VAL A 463 -14.42 17.72 17.51
C VAL A 463 -14.66 16.21 17.67
N GLU A 464 -13.61 15.39 17.63
CA GLU A 464 -13.76 13.93 17.75
C GLU A 464 -14.35 13.52 19.11
N THR A 465 -13.96 14.23 20.19
CA THR A 465 -14.52 13.97 21.53
C THR A 465 -16.02 14.34 21.61
N LEU A 466 -16.47 15.42 20.95
CA LEU A 466 -17.88 15.77 20.88
C LEU A 466 -18.65 14.73 20.06
N ALA A 467 -18.15 14.36 18.89
CA ALA A 467 -18.74 13.32 18.07
C ALA A 467 -18.83 11.99 18.83
N ALA A 468 -17.76 11.59 19.54
CA ALA A 468 -17.76 10.37 20.35
C ALA A 468 -18.82 10.37 21.45
N LYS A 469 -19.04 11.51 22.11
CA LYS A 469 -20.12 11.65 23.14
C LYS A 469 -21.51 11.47 22.53
N VAL A 470 -21.74 11.99 21.32
CA VAL A 470 -23.01 11.81 20.60
C VAL A 470 -23.17 10.35 20.17
N ILE A 471 -22.11 9.71 19.66
CA ILE A 471 -22.10 8.29 19.26
C ILE A 471 -22.41 7.35 20.44
N LEU A 472 -21.91 7.67 21.63
CA LEU A 472 -22.13 6.86 22.84
C LEU A 472 -23.45 7.19 23.54
N GLY A 473 -24.13 8.25 23.14
CA GLY A 473 -25.38 8.70 23.75
C GLY A 473 -26.61 8.15 23.02
N ASP A 474 -26.87 6.87 23.01
CA ASP A 474 -28.06 6.05 22.62
C ASP A 474 -29.12 6.64 21.62
N GLN A 475 -28.86 7.74 20.93
CA GLN A 475 -29.80 8.43 20.04
C GLN A 475 -29.45 8.35 18.55
N LEU A 476 -28.27 7.81 18.22
CA LEU A 476 -27.78 7.73 16.84
C LEU A 476 -28.26 6.46 16.14
N ARG A 477 -28.72 6.64 14.90
CA ARG A 477 -29.06 5.53 13.97
C ARG A 477 -28.08 5.50 12.80
N ALA A 478 -27.94 4.36 12.18
CA ALA A 478 -27.22 4.24 10.91
C ALA A 478 -27.82 5.21 9.87
N GLY A 479 -26.97 5.95 9.18
CA GLY A 479 -27.35 6.98 8.21
C GLY A 479 -27.47 8.40 8.77
N ASN A 480 -27.32 8.61 10.10
CA ASN A 480 -27.33 9.96 10.68
C ASN A 480 -26.02 10.70 10.45
N THR A 481 -26.13 12.04 10.33
CA THR A 481 -24.99 12.96 10.29
C THR A 481 -24.87 13.70 11.62
N ILE A 482 -23.67 13.73 12.21
CA ILE A 482 -23.34 14.55 13.36
C ILE A 482 -22.84 15.89 12.85
N VAL A 483 -23.63 16.94 13.01
CA VAL A 483 -23.24 18.28 12.63
C VAL A 483 -22.63 18.99 13.84
N ILE A 484 -21.42 19.50 13.66
CA ILE A 484 -20.71 20.29 14.67
C ILE A 484 -20.77 21.76 14.27
N ASP A 485 -21.30 22.55 15.17
CA ASP A 485 -21.51 23.98 14.99
C ASP A 485 -20.93 24.77 16.16
N THR A 486 -20.96 26.09 16.09
CA THR A 486 -20.63 27.00 17.19
C THR A 486 -21.88 27.26 18.04
N SER A 487 -21.68 27.39 19.35
CA SER A 487 -22.75 27.84 20.25
C SER A 487 -23.21 29.27 19.89
N GLU A 488 -24.45 29.66 20.29
CA GLU A 488 -25.02 30.99 20.01
C GLU A 488 -24.12 32.15 20.46
N ASP A 489 -23.33 31.95 21.52
CA ASP A 489 -22.35 32.93 22.02
C ASP A 489 -20.99 32.84 21.31
N GLY A 490 -20.82 31.94 20.35
CA GLY A 490 -19.57 31.76 19.58
C GLY A 490 -18.36 31.27 20.39
N GLN A 491 -18.55 30.82 21.66
CA GLN A 491 -17.44 30.47 22.55
C GLN A 491 -17.13 28.98 22.63
N LYS A 492 -17.97 28.12 22.08
CA LYS A 492 -17.83 26.65 22.18
C LYS A 492 -18.31 25.97 20.88
N LEU A 493 -17.77 24.79 20.64
CA LEU A 493 -18.35 23.88 19.66
C LEU A 493 -19.45 23.06 20.31
N ILE A 494 -20.56 22.89 19.62
CA ILE A 494 -21.70 22.03 19.98
C ILE A 494 -21.94 21.01 18.88
N ALA A 495 -22.52 19.88 19.23
CA ALA A 495 -22.86 18.83 18.26
C ALA A 495 -24.34 18.52 18.33
N HIS A 496 -24.97 18.37 17.18
CA HIS A 496 -26.36 17.92 17.05
C HIS A 496 -26.47 16.85 15.97
N ILE A 497 -27.59 16.13 15.95
CA ILE A 497 -27.82 15.00 15.01
C ILE A 497 -28.79 15.49 13.95
N GLU A 498 -28.43 15.26 12.69
CA GLU A 498 -29.30 15.40 11.52
C GLU A 498 -29.60 14.06 10.85
#